data_e498027369a6573915064dae26adbd38
#
_entry.id   e498027369a6573915064dae26adbd38
#
_cell.length_a   1.000
_cell.length_b   1.000
_cell.length_c   1.000
_cell.angle_alpha   90.00
_cell.angle_beta   90.00
_cell.angle_gamma   90.00
#
_symmetry.space_group_name_H-M   'P 1'
#
loop_
_entity.id
_entity.type
_entity.pdbx_description
1 polymer ?
#
loop_
_entity_poly.entity_id
_entity_poly.type
_entity_poly.pdbx_seq_one_letter_code
_entity_poly.pdbx_strand_id
1 'polypeptide(L)'
;MKSKVYLDYNATSPIRASVIDAVASAMKTVGNPSSVHSAGRAAKAAVEEARTKIAALVGSRARDVMFCGGGTEANNTVIRGAGAASLVISAVEHDSVLAAAKETGLPVYSLKTDTTGIVDLTELEAILKKAPSPALIS
;
A
#
# COMPACT_ATOMS: atom_id res chain seq x y z
N MET A 1 10.38 -34.20 17.28
CA MET A 1 10.11 -33.53 15.98
C MET A 1 10.92 -32.25 15.95
N LYS A 2 11.73 -32.02 14.90
CA LYS A 2 12.41 -30.71 14.73
C LYS A 2 11.35 -29.66 14.41
N SER A 3 11.28 -28.57 15.19
CA SER A 3 10.38 -27.44 14.90
C SER A 3 10.80 -26.82 13.56
N LYS A 4 9.84 -26.65 12.65
CA LYS A 4 10.08 -25.89 11.41
C LYS A 4 10.27 -24.41 11.77
N VAL A 5 11.34 -23.79 11.31
CA VAL A 5 11.57 -22.35 11.44
C VAL A 5 11.07 -21.69 10.17
N TYR A 6 10.16 -20.72 10.30
CA TYR A 6 9.67 -19.91 9.20
C TYR A 6 10.44 -18.59 9.18
N LEU A 7 11.04 -18.26 8.03
CA LEU A 7 11.93 -17.09 7.88
C LEU A 7 11.47 -16.13 6.78
N ASP A 8 10.36 -16.42 6.10
CA ASP A 8 9.88 -15.63 4.96
C ASP A 8 8.82 -14.59 5.38
N TYR A 9 9.17 -13.74 6.34
CA TYR A 9 8.28 -12.69 6.85
C TYR A 9 7.97 -11.59 5.83
N ASN A 10 8.79 -11.46 4.77
CA ASN A 10 8.52 -10.51 3.69
C ASN A 10 7.35 -10.95 2.81
N ALA A 11 7.16 -12.26 2.62
CA ALA A 11 6.00 -12.77 1.89
C ALA A 11 4.73 -12.70 2.73
N THR A 12 4.79 -13.17 3.99
CA THR A 12 3.70 -13.09 4.96
C THR A 12 4.23 -13.34 6.36
N SER A 13 3.57 -12.80 7.38
CA SER A 13 3.92 -13.05 8.78
C SER A 13 2.80 -13.76 9.52
N PRO A 14 3.10 -14.56 10.56
CA PRO A 14 2.08 -15.18 11.38
C PRO A 14 1.12 -14.16 11.95
N ILE A 15 -0.18 -14.43 11.83
CA ILE A 15 -1.20 -13.54 12.37
C ILE A 15 -1.16 -13.59 13.91
N ARG A 16 -1.29 -12.45 14.57
CA ARG A 16 -1.35 -12.38 16.04
C ARG A 16 -2.67 -12.92 16.55
N ALA A 17 -2.67 -13.61 17.68
CA ALA A 17 -3.89 -14.18 18.28
C ALA A 17 -4.99 -13.12 18.48
N SER A 18 -4.63 -11.93 18.99
CA SER A 18 -5.58 -10.83 19.17
C SER A 18 -6.22 -10.35 17.85
N VAL A 19 -5.52 -10.47 16.73
CA VAL A 19 -6.06 -10.12 15.41
C VAL A 19 -7.03 -11.21 14.92
N ILE A 20 -6.70 -12.48 15.16
CA ILE A 20 -7.63 -13.60 14.86
C ILE A 20 -8.95 -13.40 15.59
N ASP A 21 -8.91 -13.09 16.89
CA ASP A 21 -10.10 -12.88 17.71
C ASP A 21 -10.90 -11.65 17.24
N ALA A 22 -10.23 -10.57 16.89
CA ALA A 22 -10.86 -9.35 16.37
C ALA A 22 -11.57 -9.60 15.03
N VAL A 23 -10.93 -10.32 14.10
CA VAL A 23 -11.52 -10.70 12.82
C VAL A 23 -12.71 -11.62 13.03
N ALA A 24 -12.58 -12.66 13.86
CA ALA A 24 -13.66 -13.58 14.16
C ALA A 24 -14.86 -12.88 14.82
N SER A 25 -14.62 -11.88 15.64
CA SER A 25 -15.66 -11.03 16.24
C SER A 25 -16.35 -10.16 15.19
N ALA A 26 -15.58 -9.49 14.33
CA ALA A 26 -16.12 -8.66 13.27
C ALA A 26 -16.98 -9.43 12.27
N MET A 27 -16.61 -10.68 11.94
CA MET A 27 -17.37 -11.56 11.04
C MET A 27 -18.77 -11.92 11.57
N LYS A 28 -19.02 -11.77 12.88
CA LYS A 28 -20.36 -11.97 13.48
C LYS A 28 -21.28 -10.76 13.28
N THR A 29 -20.74 -9.63 12.88
CA THR A 29 -21.51 -8.39 12.67
C THR A 29 -22.18 -8.42 11.31
N VAL A 30 -23.51 -8.43 11.30
CA VAL A 30 -24.31 -8.36 10.07
C VAL A 30 -24.60 -6.91 9.75
N GLY A 31 -24.22 -6.45 8.56
CA GLY A 31 -24.54 -5.10 8.10
C GLY A 31 -23.74 -4.67 6.88
N ASN A 32 -24.40 -3.97 5.98
CA ASN A 32 -23.72 -3.29 4.88
C ASN A 32 -23.44 -1.83 5.30
N PRO A 33 -22.19 -1.36 5.30
CA PRO A 33 -21.85 0.02 5.68
C PRO A 33 -22.57 1.12 4.87
N SER A 34 -23.08 0.79 3.69
CA SER A 34 -23.84 1.71 2.84
C SER A 34 -25.33 1.78 3.18
N SER A 35 -25.84 0.87 4.05
CA SER A 35 -27.25 0.83 4.43
C SER A 35 -27.58 1.85 5.51
N VAL A 36 -28.79 2.46 5.41
CA VAL A 36 -29.23 3.53 6.32
C VAL A 36 -29.84 3.05 7.65
N HIS A 37 -30.18 1.76 7.75
CA HIS A 37 -30.75 1.17 8.96
C HIS A 37 -29.67 0.91 10.05
N SER A 38 -30.09 0.54 11.26
CA SER A 38 -29.23 0.41 12.43
C SER A 38 -28.03 -0.53 12.23
N ALA A 39 -28.23 -1.70 11.60
CA ALA A 39 -27.15 -2.65 11.33
C ALA A 39 -26.12 -2.07 10.34
N GLY A 40 -26.57 -1.33 9.30
CA GLY A 40 -25.66 -0.66 8.37
C GLY A 40 -24.85 0.45 9.04
N ARG A 41 -25.52 1.25 9.90
CA ARG A 41 -24.82 2.30 10.67
C ARG A 41 -23.77 1.71 11.63
N ALA A 42 -24.06 0.59 12.28
CA ALA A 42 -23.11 -0.11 13.14
C ALA A 42 -21.88 -0.61 12.35
N ALA A 43 -22.09 -1.23 11.19
CA ALA A 43 -21.01 -1.68 10.32
C ALA A 43 -20.17 -0.48 9.83
N LYS A 44 -20.81 0.63 9.43
CA LYS A 44 -20.11 1.86 9.03
C LYS A 44 -19.26 2.43 10.17
N ALA A 45 -19.83 2.49 11.38
CA ALA A 45 -19.10 2.99 12.55
C ALA A 45 -17.83 2.18 12.82
N ALA A 46 -17.88 0.84 12.71
CA ALA A 46 -16.72 -0.02 12.88
C ALA A 46 -15.62 0.27 11.82
N VAL A 47 -16.00 0.47 10.57
CA VAL A 47 -15.05 0.83 9.50
C VAL A 47 -14.41 2.20 9.75
N GLU A 48 -15.20 3.21 10.14
CA GLU A 48 -14.68 4.56 10.40
C GLU A 48 -13.81 4.61 11.66
N GLU A 49 -14.11 3.81 12.68
CA GLU A 49 -13.24 3.65 13.85
C GLU A 49 -11.89 3.03 13.46
N ALA A 50 -11.88 1.98 12.64
CA ALA A 50 -10.66 1.37 12.13
C ALA A 50 -9.85 2.38 11.29
N ARG A 51 -10.51 3.15 10.43
CA ARG A 51 -9.91 4.23 9.63
C ARG A 51 -9.22 5.26 10.49
N THR A 52 -9.88 5.71 11.55
CA THR A 52 -9.34 6.69 12.51
C THR A 52 -8.10 6.16 13.22
N LYS A 53 -8.13 4.89 13.66
CA LYS A 53 -6.98 4.24 14.33
C LYS A 53 -5.77 4.12 13.39
N ILE A 54 -5.99 3.73 12.13
CA ILE A 54 -4.91 3.65 11.13
C ILE A 54 -4.35 5.04 10.83
N ALA A 55 -5.21 6.03 10.64
CA ALA A 55 -4.77 7.41 10.41
C ALA A 55 -3.88 7.91 11.55
N ALA A 56 -4.28 7.68 12.80
CA ALA A 56 -3.47 8.05 13.98
C ALA A 56 -2.12 7.34 14.01
N LEU A 57 -2.08 6.05 13.64
CA LEU A 57 -0.85 5.25 13.61
C LEU A 57 0.20 5.81 12.63
N VAL A 58 -0.25 6.34 11.49
CA VAL A 58 0.63 6.87 10.42
C VAL A 58 0.72 8.40 10.42
N GLY A 59 0.18 9.08 11.43
CA GLY A 59 0.22 10.54 11.55
C GLY A 59 -0.60 11.27 10.47
N SER A 60 -1.67 10.64 9.96
CA SER A 60 -2.52 11.18 8.90
C SER A 60 -3.94 11.50 9.40
N ARG A 61 -4.80 12.01 8.52
CA ARG A 61 -6.22 12.25 8.81
C ARG A 61 -7.05 11.06 8.32
N ALA A 62 -8.12 10.71 9.02
CA ALA A 62 -9.00 9.60 8.63
C ALA A 62 -9.49 9.69 7.17
N ARG A 63 -9.77 10.90 6.68
CA ARG A 63 -10.22 11.13 5.29
C ARG A 63 -9.16 10.79 4.23
N ASP A 64 -7.88 10.73 4.62
CA ASP A 64 -6.76 10.45 3.72
C ASP A 64 -6.39 8.94 3.72
N VAL A 65 -7.11 8.12 4.50
CA VAL A 65 -6.94 6.66 4.55
C VAL A 65 -8.00 6.01 3.67
N MET A 66 -7.58 5.20 2.72
CA MET A 66 -8.46 4.40 1.86
C MET A 66 -8.18 2.91 2.08
N PHE A 67 -9.23 2.12 2.32
CA PHE A 67 -9.11 0.67 2.38
C PHE A 67 -9.16 0.08 0.98
N CYS A 68 -8.30 -0.89 0.72
CA CYS A 68 -8.26 -1.66 -0.52
C CYS A 68 -8.01 -3.15 -0.22
N GLY A 69 -8.13 -4.00 -1.22
CA GLY A 69 -7.99 -5.45 -1.07
C GLY A 69 -6.56 -5.94 -0.83
N GLY A 70 -5.54 -5.08 -1.05
CA GLY A 70 -4.15 -5.43 -0.82
C GLY A 70 -3.17 -4.46 -1.46
N GLY A 71 -1.86 -4.69 -1.25
CA GLY A 71 -0.79 -3.82 -1.74
C GLY A 71 -0.78 -3.67 -3.27
N THR A 72 -1.10 -4.72 -4.01
CA THR A 72 -1.19 -4.65 -5.47
C THR A 72 -2.26 -3.67 -5.96
N GLU A 73 -3.44 -3.67 -5.33
CA GLU A 73 -4.50 -2.70 -5.64
C GLU A 73 -4.07 -1.29 -5.25
N ALA A 74 -3.47 -1.12 -4.07
CA ALA A 74 -2.96 0.16 -3.60
C ALA A 74 -1.91 0.74 -4.58
N ASN A 75 -0.90 -0.04 -4.97
CA ASN A 75 0.15 0.36 -5.91
C ASN A 75 -0.44 0.75 -7.27
N ASN A 76 -1.35 -0.05 -7.83
CA ASN A 76 -2.01 0.28 -9.09
C ASN A 76 -2.81 1.58 -8.98
N THR A 77 -3.54 1.78 -7.88
CA THR A 77 -4.35 2.98 -7.66
C THR A 77 -3.47 4.23 -7.62
N VAL A 78 -2.36 4.19 -6.87
CA VAL A 78 -1.44 5.33 -6.76
C VAL A 78 -0.74 5.59 -8.08
N ILE A 79 -0.12 4.59 -8.70
CA ILE A 79 0.68 4.76 -9.92
C ILE A 79 -0.17 5.29 -11.08
N ARG A 80 -1.41 4.81 -11.22
CA ARG A 80 -2.32 5.25 -12.29
C ARG A 80 -3.07 6.54 -11.95
N GLY A 81 -3.29 6.85 -10.67
CA GLY A 81 -4.13 7.95 -10.20
C GLY A 81 -3.39 9.19 -9.74
N ALA A 82 -2.05 9.14 -9.57
CA ALA A 82 -1.27 10.25 -9.03
C ALA A 82 -1.16 11.47 -9.95
N GLY A 83 -1.59 11.38 -11.22
CA GLY A 83 -1.45 12.47 -12.19
C GLY A 83 0.00 12.82 -12.53
N ALA A 84 0.91 11.86 -12.37
CA ALA A 84 2.32 12.02 -12.71
C ALA A 84 2.53 12.13 -14.23
N ALA A 85 3.53 12.91 -14.63
CA ALA A 85 3.98 12.99 -16.03
C ALA A 85 5.15 12.03 -16.31
N SER A 86 5.78 11.50 -15.27
CA SER A 86 6.83 10.47 -15.36
C SER A 86 6.91 9.65 -14.07
N LEU A 87 7.56 8.49 -14.16
CA LEU A 87 7.77 7.58 -13.04
C LEU A 87 9.27 7.34 -12.84
N VAL A 88 9.73 7.39 -11.59
CA VAL A 88 11.09 7.00 -11.18
C VAL A 88 10.95 5.81 -10.25
N ILE A 89 11.37 4.65 -10.70
CA ILE A 89 11.10 3.36 -10.03
C ILE A 89 12.41 2.71 -9.62
N SER A 90 12.54 2.34 -8.36
CA SER A 90 13.70 1.57 -7.88
C SER A 90 13.79 0.21 -8.60
N ALA A 91 15.02 -0.22 -8.88
CA ALA A 91 15.28 -1.50 -9.54
C ALA A 91 14.89 -2.72 -8.68
N VAL A 92 14.63 -2.53 -7.39
CA VAL A 92 14.28 -3.59 -6.42
C VAL A 92 12.81 -3.55 -5.99
N GLU A 93 11.98 -2.82 -6.72
CA GLU A 93 10.55 -2.73 -6.42
C GLU A 93 9.82 -4.05 -6.63
N HIS A 94 8.69 -4.19 -5.93
CA HIS A 94 7.79 -5.33 -6.08
C HIS A 94 7.16 -5.34 -7.47
N ASP A 95 6.90 -6.53 -8.02
CA ASP A 95 6.30 -6.73 -9.35
C ASP A 95 5.02 -5.93 -9.58
N SER A 96 4.20 -5.71 -8.55
CA SER A 96 2.98 -4.91 -8.66
C SER A 96 3.24 -3.43 -8.98
N VAL A 97 4.41 -2.90 -8.60
CA VAL A 97 4.86 -1.55 -8.96
C VAL A 97 5.39 -1.54 -10.39
N LEU A 98 6.29 -2.47 -10.71
CA LEU A 98 6.91 -2.57 -12.02
C LEU A 98 5.87 -2.79 -13.13
N ALA A 99 4.93 -3.71 -12.92
CA ALA A 99 3.86 -4.00 -13.87
C ALA A 99 2.92 -2.79 -14.05
N ALA A 100 2.48 -2.18 -12.94
CA ALA A 100 1.62 -1.01 -13.00
C ALA A 100 2.30 0.17 -13.72
N ALA A 101 3.57 0.43 -13.45
CA ALA A 101 4.34 1.48 -14.10
C ALA A 101 4.42 1.28 -15.62
N LYS A 102 4.72 0.07 -16.06
CA LYS A 102 4.79 -0.31 -17.48
C LYS A 102 3.48 -0.06 -18.22
N GLU A 103 2.36 -0.34 -17.59
CA GLU A 103 1.02 -0.20 -18.17
C GLU A 103 0.52 1.26 -18.26
N THR A 104 1.20 2.24 -17.63
CA THR A 104 0.80 3.65 -17.71
C THR A 104 1.10 4.29 -19.06
N GLY A 105 2.07 3.76 -19.81
CA GLY A 105 2.60 4.38 -21.02
C GLY A 105 3.42 5.67 -20.76
N LEU A 106 3.63 6.05 -19.49
CA LEU A 106 4.45 7.20 -19.13
C LEU A 106 5.95 6.87 -19.27
N PRO A 107 6.82 7.90 -19.42
CA PRO A 107 8.25 7.71 -19.28
C PRO A 107 8.60 7.12 -17.91
N VAL A 108 9.28 5.96 -17.91
CA VAL A 108 9.73 5.25 -16.71
C VAL A 108 11.25 5.31 -16.64
N TYR A 109 11.77 5.83 -15.55
CA TYR A 109 13.19 5.88 -15.24
C TYR A 109 13.50 4.86 -14.14
N SER A 110 14.39 3.91 -14.45
CA SER A 110 14.85 2.94 -13.44
C SER A 110 15.97 3.57 -12.61
N LEU A 111 15.78 3.60 -11.29
CA LEU A 111 16.76 4.06 -10.32
C LEU A 111 17.55 2.85 -9.82
N LYS A 112 18.86 2.87 -10.02
CA LYS A 112 19.75 1.78 -9.62
C LYS A 112 19.91 1.74 -8.10
N THR A 113 20.22 0.54 -7.62
CA THR A 113 20.60 0.30 -6.23
C THR A 113 22.02 -0.29 -6.19
N ASP A 114 22.70 -0.12 -5.07
CA ASP A 114 23.93 -0.85 -4.79
C ASP A 114 23.66 -2.32 -4.44
N THR A 115 24.71 -3.05 -4.09
CA THR A 115 24.62 -4.48 -3.72
C THR A 115 23.85 -4.74 -2.42
N THR A 116 23.57 -3.70 -1.64
CA THR A 116 22.77 -3.76 -0.41
C THR A 116 21.32 -3.32 -0.60
N GLY A 117 20.94 -2.91 -1.82
CA GLY A 117 19.60 -2.46 -2.16
C GLY A 117 19.36 -0.97 -1.89
N ILE A 118 20.39 -0.20 -1.55
CA ILE A 118 20.26 1.25 -1.32
C ILE A 118 20.31 2.00 -2.65
N VAL A 119 19.36 2.92 -2.85
CA VAL A 119 19.27 3.74 -4.06
C VAL A 119 20.36 4.80 -4.13
N ASP A 120 20.85 5.10 -5.35
CA ASP A 120 21.80 6.18 -5.60
C ASP A 120 21.06 7.53 -5.68
N LEU A 121 21.22 8.35 -4.65
CA LEU A 121 20.59 9.68 -4.58
C LEU A 121 21.16 10.65 -5.61
N THR A 122 22.42 10.51 -6.03
CA THR A 122 23.02 11.32 -7.08
C THR A 122 22.39 11.01 -8.45
N GLU A 123 22.17 9.73 -8.72
CA GLU A 123 21.42 9.30 -9.92
C GLU A 123 19.98 9.79 -9.87
N LEU A 124 19.31 9.71 -8.71
CA LEU A 124 17.95 10.24 -8.53
C LEU A 124 17.87 11.73 -8.88
N GLU A 125 18.76 12.54 -8.34
CA GLU A 125 18.81 13.98 -8.66
C GLU A 125 19.03 14.23 -10.16
N ALA A 126 19.91 13.46 -10.79
CA ALA A 126 20.18 13.58 -12.22
C ALA A 126 18.97 13.19 -13.07
N ILE A 127 18.21 12.18 -12.64
CA ILE A 127 16.95 11.78 -13.29
C ILE A 127 15.91 12.88 -13.13
N LEU A 128 15.70 13.41 -11.93
CA LEU A 128 14.67 14.43 -11.65
C LEU A 128 14.90 15.74 -12.41
N LYS A 129 16.15 16.09 -12.71
CA LYS A 129 16.47 17.27 -13.53
C LYS A 129 16.00 17.19 -14.99
N LYS A 130 15.80 15.96 -15.52
CA LYS A 130 15.42 15.71 -16.92
C LYS A 130 14.05 15.06 -17.09
N ALA A 131 13.51 14.46 -16.03
CA ALA A 131 12.23 13.78 -16.08
C ALA A 131 11.07 14.78 -16.17
N PRO A 132 10.03 14.51 -16.98
CA PRO A 132 8.81 15.31 -17.00
C PRO A 132 8.19 15.45 -15.61
N SER A 133 7.80 16.67 -15.25
CA SER A 133 7.19 16.99 -13.94
C SER A 133 5.67 17.11 -14.05
N PRO A 134 4.92 16.68 -13.03
CA PRO A 134 5.37 16.05 -11.79
C PRO A 134 5.85 14.61 -11.98
N ALA A 135 6.91 14.21 -11.27
CA ALA A 135 7.41 12.84 -11.25
C ALA A 135 6.91 12.10 -10.00
N LEU A 136 6.41 10.87 -10.17
CA LEU A 136 6.14 9.94 -9.07
C LEU A 136 7.37 9.09 -8.85
N ILE A 137 7.85 9.04 -7.60
CA ILE A 137 9.00 8.23 -7.19
C ILE A 137 8.50 7.05 -6.35
N SER A 138 8.97 5.86 -6.68
CA SER A 138 8.73 4.65 -5.89
C SER A 138 10.05 3.92 -5.61
#